data_8173c3b548f3e3342cc417a4af879493
#
_entry.id   8173c3b548f3e3342cc417a4af879493
#
_cell.length_a   1.000
_cell.length_b   1.000
_cell.length_c   1.000
_cell.angle_alpha   90.00
_cell.angle_beta   90.00
_cell.angle_gamma   90.00
#
_symmetry.space_group_name_H-M   'P 1'
#
loop_
_entity.id
_entity.type
_entity.pdbx_description
1 polymer ?
#
loop_
_entity_poly.entity_id
_entity_poly.type
_entity_poly.pdbx_seq_one_letter_code
_entity_poly.pdbx_strand_id
1 'polypeptide(L)'
;VHLVMKQNNLWQETSEEKTTFKLLEGTEESDITIVGGGYTGCSAALTAAENGLSVSLIDQQIGYGGSGRNVGLVNAGLWLPPEKVEGILGKKDGVKLNDALATAPDLVFNLINKNNISCNANRAGTLHCAHSQNGLKDIKNRYRQLSERGAELKVLDKNETELVTGSSSFQGALLNEKAGTINPLSYCLGLARVAQ
;
A
#
# COMPACT_ATOMS: atom_id res chain seq x y z
N VAL A 1 9.76 19.74 28.55
CA VAL A 1 10.41 18.45 28.28
C VAL A 1 9.38 17.59 27.59
N HIS A 2 9.38 17.54 26.25
CA HIS A 2 8.55 16.57 25.51
C HIS A 2 9.20 15.21 25.67
N LEU A 3 8.58 14.33 26.46
CA LEU A 3 8.85 12.91 26.43
C LEU A 3 8.46 12.40 25.05
N VAL A 4 9.42 12.32 24.13
CA VAL A 4 9.28 11.52 22.91
C VAL A 4 9.28 10.07 23.41
N MET A 5 8.09 9.50 23.60
CA MET A 5 7.99 8.06 23.79
C MET A 5 8.55 7.42 22.53
N LYS A 6 9.71 6.78 22.62
CA LYS A 6 10.22 5.87 21.60
C LYS A 6 9.20 4.72 21.52
N GLN A 7 8.22 4.87 20.66
CA GLN A 7 7.33 3.77 20.32
C GLN A 7 8.04 2.93 19.26
N ASN A 8 8.90 2.03 19.70
CA ASN A 8 9.47 1.01 18.85
C ASN A 8 8.32 0.10 18.38
N ASN A 9 8.01 0.17 17.10
CA ASN A 9 7.06 -0.73 16.47
C ASN A 9 7.80 -1.67 15.51
N LEU A 10 7.13 -2.73 15.08
CA LEU A 10 7.69 -3.74 14.18
C LEU A 10 8.39 -3.11 12.96
N TRP A 11 7.76 -2.12 12.34
CA TRP A 11 8.28 -1.50 11.12
C TRP A 11 9.56 -0.69 11.33
N GLN A 12 9.71 -0.08 12.50
CA GLN A 12 10.95 0.62 12.88
C GLN A 12 12.09 -0.36 13.16
N GLU A 13 11.80 -1.46 13.88
CA GLU A 13 12.79 -2.49 14.21
C GLU A 13 13.28 -3.24 12.97
N THR A 14 12.40 -3.43 11.98
CA THR A 14 12.70 -4.20 10.76
C THR A 14 12.98 -3.32 9.55
N SER A 15 13.07 -1.99 9.71
CA SER A 15 13.37 -1.08 8.60
C SER A 15 14.81 -1.23 8.13
N GLU A 16 14.99 -1.46 6.84
CA GLU A 16 16.29 -1.51 6.17
C GLU A 16 16.66 -0.17 5.50
N GLU A 17 15.66 0.67 5.18
CA GLU A 17 15.92 2.03 4.69
C GLU A 17 16.44 2.90 5.81
N LYS A 18 17.72 3.29 5.68
CA LYS A 18 18.41 4.17 6.62
C LYS A 18 18.67 5.49 5.92
N THR A 19 17.79 6.43 6.12
CA THR A 19 17.98 7.80 5.61
C THR A 19 17.81 8.81 6.72
N THR A 20 18.52 9.91 6.60
CA THR A 20 18.39 11.07 7.50
C THR A 20 17.98 12.26 6.66
N PHE A 21 17.01 13.01 7.16
CA PHE A 21 16.57 14.24 6.53
C PHE A 21 17.12 15.44 7.31
N LYS A 22 17.45 16.51 6.59
CA LYS A 22 17.90 17.74 7.21
C LYS A 22 16.75 18.42 7.94
N LEU A 23 17.06 19.08 9.04
CA LEU A 23 16.11 20.01 9.65
C LEU A 23 15.99 21.24 8.77
N LEU A 24 14.77 21.78 8.66
CA LEU A 24 14.56 23.07 8.01
C LEU A 24 15.12 24.17 8.92
N GLU A 25 16.09 24.92 8.42
CA GLU A 25 16.67 26.05 9.09
C GLU A 25 16.59 27.29 8.18
N GLY A 26 16.07 28.40 8.74
CA GLY A 26 15.92 29.65 7.99
C GLY A 26 14.81 29.62 6.95
N THR A 27 15.07 30.18 5.78
CA THR A 27 14.12 30.28 4.66
C THR A 27 14.70 29.55 3.45
N GLU A 28 13.90 28.68 2.87
CA GLU A 28 14.23 27.99 1.60
C GLU A 28 13.18 28.33 0.54
N GLU A 29 13.63 28.45 -0.70
CA GLU A 29 12.78 28.65 -1.86
C GLU A 29 12.74 27.38 -2.71
N SER A 30 11.55 27.02 -3.18
CA SER A 30 11.35 25.88 -4.07
C SER A 30 10.15 26.12 -4.99
N ASP A 31 10.11 25.42 -6.13
CA ASP A 31 8.97 25.48 -7.06
C ASP A 31 7.70 24.92 -6.40
N ILE A 32 7.85 23.89 -5.56
CA ILE A 32 6.75 23.25 -4.83
C ILE A 32 7.16 22.97 -3.39
N THR A 33 6.32 23.40 -2.45
CA THR A 33 6.41 23.02 -1.05
C THR A 33 5.28 22.04 -0.70
N ILE A 34 5.64 20.88 -0.18
CA ILE A 34 4.72 19.80 0.22
C ILE A 34 4.77 19.67 1.75
N VAL A 35 3.63 19.75 2.40
CA VAL A 35 3.49 19.54 3.84
C VAL A 35 2.87 18.18 4.10
N GLY A 36 3.63 17.30 4.75
CA GLY A 36 3.23 15.94 5.07
C GLY A 36 4.04 14.88 4.34
N GLY A 37 4.93 14.19 5.06
CA GLY A 37 5.84 13.14 4.58
C GLY A 37 5.25 11.73 4.67
N GLY A 38 3.97 11.55 4.34
CA GLY A 38 3.35 10.25 4.11
C GLY A 38 3.48 9.81 2.65
N TYR A 39 2.85 8.70 2.26
CA TYR A 39 2.91 8.18 0.88
C TYR A 39 2.53 9.23 -0.16
N THR A 40 1.46 9.97 0.07
CA THR A 40 1.00 11.00 -0.87
C THR A 40 2.04 12.09 -1.07
N GLY A 41 2.58 12.65 0.02
CA GLY A 41 3.59 13.70 -0.07
C GLY A 41 4.91 13.21 -0.65
N CYS A 42 5.40 12.05 -0.22
CA CYS A 42 6.63 11.47 -0.77
C CYS A 42 6.48 11.11 -2.26
N SER A 43 5.33 10.56 -2.69
CA SER A 43 5.08 10.29 -4.12
C SER A 43 4.97 11.58 -4.93
N ALA A 44 4.33 12.61 -4.40
CA ALA A 44 4.23 13.90 -5.06
C ALA A 44 5.60 14.56 -5.19
N ALA A 45 6.43 14.52 -4.14
CA ALA A 45 7.79 15.02 -4.15
C ALA A 45 8.65 14.30 -5.19
N LEU A 46 8.61 12.97 -5.20
CA LEU A 46 9.33 12.16 -6.19
C LEU A 46 8.90 12.51 -7.62
N THR A 47 7.60 12.57 -7.88
CA THR A 47 7.09 12.90 -9.22
C THR A 47 7.51 14.31 -9.65
N ALA A 48 7.46 15.30 -8.76
CA ALA A 48 7.88 16.66 -9.06
C ALA A 48 9.39 16.73 -9.35
N ALA A 49 10.21 16.08 -8.54
CA ALA A 49 11.66 16.02 -8.74
C ALA A 49 12.03 15.30 -10.06
N GLU A 50 11.37 14.20 -10.40
CA GLU A 50 11.56 13.50 -11.69
C GLU A 50 11.18 14.38 -12.91
N ASN A 51 10.34 15.40 -12.71
CA ASN A 51 10.00 16.39 -13.73
C ASN A 51 10.84 17.67 -13.67
N GLY A 52 11.93 17.67 -12.89
CA GLY A 52 12.92 18.74 -12.85
C GLY A 52 12.51 19.94 -11.98
N LEU A 53 11.50 19.80 -11.12
CA LEU A 53 11.10 20.84 -10.19
C LEU A 53 11.90 20.73 -8.88
N SER A 54 12.26 21.88 -8.31
CA SER A 54 12.78 21.94 -6.95
C SER A 54 11.66 21.73 -5.94
N VAL A 55 11.87 20.85 -4.96
CA VAL A 55 10.82 20.42 -4.02
C VAL A 55 11.30 20.54 -2.59
N SER A 56 10.49 21.18 -1.75
CA SER A 56 10.63 21.14 -0.30
C SER A 56 9.53 20.27 0.31
N LEU A 57 9.89 19.07 0.81
CA LEU A 57 8.98 18.20 1.55
C LEU A 57 9.20 18.39 3.05
N ILE A 58 8.17 18.83 3.75
CA ILE A 58 8.24 19.20 5.17
C ILE A 58 7.32 18.30 5.98
N ASP A 59 7.87 17.67 7.02
CA ASP A 59 7.11 16.92 8.04
C ASP A 59 7.87 16.96 9.36
N GLN A 60 7.17 16.75 10.47
CA GLN A 60 7.81 16.55 11.76
C GLN A 60 8.67 15.27 11.77
N GLN A 61 8.20 14.22 11.11
CA GLN A 61 8.89 12.95 10.92
C GLN A 61 8.31 12.20 9.73
N ILE A 62 9.11 12.01 8.69
CA ILE A 62 8.71 11.27 7.48
C ILE A 62 8.23 9.86 7.86
N GLY A 63 7.08 9.47 7.33
CA GLY A 63 6.50 8.14 7.53
C GLY A 63 5.92 7.88 8.92
N TYR A 64 5.94 8.84 9.84
CA TYR A 64 5.45 8.64 11.21
C TYR A 64 3.95 8.39 11.31
N GLY A 65 3.15 8.93 10.40
CA GLY A 65 1.70 8.79 10.34
C GLY A 65 1.23 7.39 9.88
N GLY A 66 0.00 7.31 9.38
CA GLY A 66 -0.62 6.08 8.89
C GLY A 66 0.18 5.36 7.79
N SER A 67 0.96 6.10 6.98
CA SER A 67 1.78 5.52 5.93
C SER A 67 2.88 4.59 6.45
N GLY A 68 3.53 4.91 7.55
CA GLY A 68 4.55 4.03 8.14
C GLY A 68 4.04 3.07 9.22
N ARG A 69 2.73 3.03 9.47
CA ARG A 69 2.12 2.25 10.57
C ARG A 69 0.96 1.36 10.13
N ASN A 70 0.68 1.29 8.84
CA ASN A 70 -0.35 0.38 8.32
C ASN A 70 0.15 -1.07 8.33
N VAL A 71 -0.70 -1.99 7.89
CA VAL A 71 -0.40 -3.43 7.92
C VAL A 71 0.61 -3.89 6.83
N GLY A 72 1.03 -2.99 5.94
CA GLY A 72 1.99 -3.31 4.88
C GLY A 72 1.44 -4.15 3.73
N LEU A 73 0.12 -4.24 3.57
CA LEU A 73 -0.50 -4.95 2.45
C LEU A 73 -0.58 -4.05 1.21
N VAL A 74 -0.11 -4.56 0.09
CA VAL A 74 -0.22 -3.94 -1.23
C VAL A 74 -1.29 -4.69 -2.01
N ASN A 75 -2.54 -4.23 -1.88
CA ASN A 75 -3.71 -4.87 -2.47
C ASN A 75 -4.21 -4.15 -3.72
N ALA A 76 -4.78 -4.91 -4.67
CA ALA A 76 -5.54 -4.36 -5.78
C ALA A 76 -6.99 -4.11 -5.34
N GLY A 77 -7.43 -2.86 -5.37
CA GLY A 77 -8.79 -2.47 -5.01
C GLY A 77 -8.97 -2.07 -3.55
N LEU A 78 -10.22 -1.77 -3.21
CA LEU A 78 -10.64 -1.42 -1.87
C LEU A 78 -11.14 -2.65 -1.10
N TRP A 79 -11.32 -2.47 0.21
CA TRP A 79 -12.01 -3.44 1.06
C TRP A 79 -13.49 -3.62 0.68
N LEU A 80 -14.08 -2.62 0.02
CA LEU A 80 -15.43 -2.68 -0.54
C LEU A 80 -15.42 -3.41 -1.91
N PRO A 81 -16.45 -4.23 -2.20
CA PRO A 81 -16.61 -4.81 -3.54
C PRO A 81 -16.79 -3.72 -4.61
N PRO A 82 -16.33 -3.94 -5.85
CA PRO A 82 -16.40 -2.94 -6.92
C PRO A 82 -17.79 -2.36 -7.18
N GLU A 83 -18.83 -3.19 -7.22
CA GLU A 83 -20.23 -2.73 -7.43
C GLU A 83 -20.69 -1.78 -6.31
N LYS A 84 -20.22 -1.99 -5.07
CA LYS A 84 -20.54 -1.10 -3.95
C LYS A 84 -19.84 0.25 -4.08
N VAL A 85 -18.60 0.27 -4.56
CA VAL A 85 -17.87 1.49 -4.87
C VAL A 85 -18.60 2.30 -5.94
N GLU A 86 -19.01 1.63 -7.02
CA GLU A 86 -19.78 2.24 -8.11
C GLU A 86 -21.17 2.75 -7.64
N GLY A 87 -21.81 2.04 -6.71
CA GLY A 87 -23.07 2.48 -6.10
C GLY A 87 -22.94 3.73 -5.24
N ILE A 88 -21.80 3.93 -4.58
CA ILE A 88 -21.54 5.10 -3.72
C ILE A 88 -21.11 6.32 -4.54
N LEU A 89 -20.19 6.14 -5.50
CA LEU A 89 -19.58 7.23 -6.27
C LEU A 89 -20.29 7.51 -7.60
N GLY A 90 -21.28 6.69 -7.96
CA GLY A 90 -21.83 6.64 -9.31
C GLY A 90 -20.95 5.80 -10.25
N LYS A 91 -21.55 5.26 -11.30
CA LYS A 91 -20.89 4.31 -12.20
C LYS A 91 -19.61 4.88 -12.84
N LYS A 92 -19.65 6.15 -13.28
CA LYS A 92 -18.53 6.80 -13.97
C LYS A 92 -17.28 6.90 -13.09
N ASP A 93 -17.42 7.45 -11.90
CA ASP A 93 -16.27 7.69 -11.01
C ASP A 93 -15.89 6.44 -10.21
N GLY A 94 -16.86 5.58 -9.89
CA GLY A 94 -16.61 4.28 -9.27
C GLY A 94 -15.80 3.34 -10.17
N VAL A 95 -16.09 3.29 -11.47
CA VAL A 95 -15.30 2.51 -12.45
C VAL A 95 -13.88 3.07 -12.54
N LYS A 96 -13.70 4.40 -12.67
CA LYS A 96 -12.36 5.01 -12.70
C LYS A 96 -11.52 4.66 -11.47
N LEU A 97 -12.15 4.71 -10.29
CA LEU A 97 -11.46 4.36 -9.06
C LEU A 97 -11.08 2.88 -9.03
N ASN A 98 -12.02 1.99 -9.39
CA ASN A 98 -11.75 0.54 -9.43
C ASN A 98 -10.61 0.21 -10.40
N ASP A 99 -10.58 0.82 -11.60
CA ASP A 99 -9.54 0.61 -12.62
C ASP A 99 -8.18 1.12 -12.14
N ALA A 100 -8.12 2.31 -11.54
CA ALA A 100 -6.89 2.87 -10.98
C ALA A 100 -6.32 1.97 -9.88
N LEU A 101 -7.17 1.47 -9.00
CA LEU A 101 -6.75 0.60 -7.89
C LEU A 101 -6.38 -0.83 -8.33
N ALA A 102 -6.95 -1.31 -9.44
CA ALA A 102 -6.62 -2.63 -9.99
C ALA A 102 -5.14 -2.72 -10.42
N THR A 103 -4.54 -1.60 -10.84
CA THR A 103 -3.15 -1.51 -11.27
C THR A 103 -2.20 -0.95 -10.19
N ALA A 104 -2.73 -0.50 -9.07
CA ALA A 104 -1.94 0.11 -8.00
C ALA A 104 -0.80 -0.77 -7.45
N PRO A 105 -0.96 -2.10 -7.27
CA PRO A 105 0.15 -2.96 -6.85
C PRO A 105 1.32 -2.93 -7.83
N ASP A 106 1.06 -2.93 -9.14
CA ASP A 106 2.10 -2.86 -10.17
C ASP A 106 2.90 -1.56 -10.04
N LEU A 107 2.21 -0.44 -9.83
CA LEU A 107 2.86 0.85 -9.61
C LEU A 107 3.79 0.83 -8.39
N VAL A 108 3.32 0.29 -7.26
CA VAL A 108 4.12 0.21 -6.03
C VAL A 108 5.36 -0.65 -6.23
N PHE A 109 5.21 -1.88 -6.74
CA PHE A 109 6.35 -2.78 -6.94
C PHE A 109 7.32 -2.27 -8.02
N ASN A 110 6.83 -1.59 -9.06
CA ASN A 110 7.67 -0.96 -10.08
C ASN A 110 8.49 0.21 -9.48
N LEU A 111 7.89 1.05 -8.62
CA LEU A 111 8.62 2.11 -7.91
C LEU A 111 9.70 1.54 -6.99
N ILE A 112 9.40 0.47 -6.27
CA ILE A 112 10.37 -0.23 -5.42
C ILE A 112 11.57 -0.70 -6.25
N ASN A 113 11.31 -1.41 -7.34
CA ASN A 113 12.35 -1.97 -8.19
C ASN A 113 13.16 -0.89 -8.92
N LYS A 114 12.48 0.10 -9.53
CA LYS A 114 13.13 1.20 -10.25
C LYS A 114 14.08 1.98 -9.36
N ASN A 115 13.71 2.19 -8.11
CA ASN A 115 14.42 3.07 -7.18
C ASN A 115 15.22 2.32 -6.11
N ASN A 116 15.32 0.99 -6.20
CA ASN A 116 16.03 0.14 -5.25
C ASN A 116 15.63 0.45 -3.80
N ILE A 117 14.31 0.46 -3.52
CA ILE A 117 13.80 0.73 -2.17
C ILE A 117 13.86 -0.56 -1.34
N SER A 118 14.62 -0.53 -0.24
CA SER A 118 14.80 -1.68 0.66
C SER A 118 13.65 -1.75 1.67
N CYS A 119 12.51 -2.32 1.27
CA CYS A 119 11.30 -2.38 2.09
C CYS A 119 10.74 -3.80 2.30
N ASN A 120 11.60 -4.82 2.23
CA ASN A 120 11.20 -6.23 2.38
C ASN A 120 9.99 -6.60 1.51
N ALA A 121 9.99 -6.13 0.27
CA ALA A 121 8.90 -6.34 -0.66
C ALA A 121 8.75 -7.83 -1.01
N ASN A 122 7.57 -8.38 -0.77
CA ASN A 122 7.22 -9.74 -1.13
C ASN A 122 5.93 -9.74 -1.96
N ARG A 123 6.05 -10.10 -3.24
CA ARG A 123 4.93 -10.16 -4.18
C ARG A 123 4.46 -11.61 -4.39
N ALA A 124 4.17 -12.30 -3.30
CA ALA A 124 3.66 -13.67 -3.32
C ALA A 124 2.12 -13.75 -3.27
N GLY A 125 1.44 -12.62 -3.39
CA GLY A 125 -0.01 -12.52 -3.29
C GLY A 125 -0.52 -12.24 -1.89
N THR A 126 -1.83 -12.03 -1.80
CA THR A 126 -2.57 -11.90 -0.53
C THR A 126 -3.79 -12.80 -0.53
N LEU A 127 -4.15 -13.29 0.67
CA LEU A 127 -5.29 -14.14 0.89
C LEU A 127 -6.38 -13.38 1.64
N HIS A 128 -7.60 -13.39 1.11
CA HIS A 128 -8.81 -12.99 1.83
C HIS A 128 -9.53 -14.26 2.30
N CYS A 129 -9.34 -14.62 3.57
CA CYS A 129 -9.84 -15.87 4.12
C CYS A 129 -11.27 -15.74 4.66
N ALA A 130 -12.10 -16.76 4.43
CA ALA A 130 -13.47 -16.84 4.92
C ALA A 130 -13.55 -17.65 6.22
N HIS A 131 -14.01 -17.05 7.31
CA HIS A 131 -14.25 -17.74 8.59
C HIS A 131 -15.57 -18.49 8.66
N SER A 132 -16.48 -18.25 7.72
CA SER A 132 -17.83 -18.83 7.73
C SER A 132 -18.36 -19.05 6.33
N GLN A 133 -19.50 -19.77 6.22
CA GLN A 133 -20.18 -19.96 4.95
C GLN A 133 -20.68 -18.65 4.33
N ASN A 134 -21.05 -17.66 5.16
CA ASN A 134 -21.42 -16.33 4.66
C ASN A 134 -20.18 -15.58 4.13
N GLY A 135 -19.04 -15.67 4.81
CA GLY A 135 -17.77 -15.15 4.31
C GLY A 135 -17.37 -15.79 2.98
N LEU A 136 -17.57 -17.11 2.83
CA LEU A 136 -17.29 -17.79 1.57
C LEU A 136 -18.21 -17.32 0.42
N LYS A 137 -19.48 -17.01 0.70
CA LYS A 137 -20.39 -16.40 -0.28
C LYS A 137 -19.90 -15.00 -0.69
N ASP A 138 -19.45 -14.19 0.26
CA ASP A 138 -18.90 -12.87 -0.02
C ASP A 138 -17.63 -12.96 -0.90
N ILE A 139 -16.73 -13.87 -0.58
CA ILE A 139 -15.52 -14.15 -1.39
C ILE A 139 -15.89 -14.54 -2.83
N LYS A 140 -16.84 -15.43 -3.01
CA LYS A 140 -17.29 -15.85 -4.35
C LYS A 140 -17.92 -14.70 -5.13
N ASN A 141 -18.66 -13.82 -4.46
CA ASN A 141 -19.22 -12.62 -5.09
C ASN A 141 -18.10 -11.61 -5.48
N ARG A 142 -17.10 -11.41 -4.62
CA ARG A 142 -15.93 -10.60 -4.94
C ARG A 142 -15.15 -11.16 -6.12
N TYR A 143 -14.91 -12.47 -6.12
CA TYR A 143 -14.27 -13.15 -7.24
C TYR A 143 -14.99 -12.87 -8.56
N ARG A 144 -16.33 -13.06 -8.60
CA ARG A 144 -17.14 -12.78 -9.79
C ARG A 144 -16.93 -11.33 -10.26
N GLN A 145 -17.15 -10.36 -9.37
CA GLN A 145 -17.07 -8.94 -9.72
C GLN A 145 -15.69 -8.52 -10.22
N LEU A 146 -14.64 -9.01 -9.59
CA LEU A 146 -13.27 -8.67 -9.96
C LEU A 146 -12.84 -9.39 -11.24
N SER A 147 -13.21 -10.67 -11.43
CA SER A 147 -12.90 -11.43 -12.65
C SER A 147 -13.61 -10.87 -13.87
N GLU A 148 -14.87 -10.41 -13.73
CA GLU A 148 -15.61 -9.72 -14.79
C GLU A 148 -14.92 -8.39 -15.22
N ARG A 149 -14.04 -7.85 -14.36
CA ARG A 149 -13.21 -6.65 -14.61
C ARG A 149 -11.77 -6.99 -15.01
N GLY A 150 -11.50 -8.27 -15.34
CA GLY A 150 -10.22 -8.73 -15.83
C GLY A 150 -9.16 -9.05 -14.76
N ALA A 151 -9.53 -9.12 -13.48
CA ALA A 151 -8.61 -9.53 -12.44
C ALA A 151 -8.34 -11.04 -12.48
N GLU A 152 -7.06 -11.42 -12.40
CA GLU A 152 -6.61 -12.80 -12.30
C GLU A 152 -6.57 -13.22 -10.82
N LEU A 153 -7.54 -14.02 -10.41
CA LEU A 153 -7.76 -14.42 -9.03
C LEU A 153 -8.00 -15.93 -8.96
N LYS A 154 -7.74 -16.51 -7.78
CA LYS A 154 -8.05 -17.91 -7.49
C LYS A 154 -8.92 -18.01 -6.25
N VAL A 155 -9.99 -18.80 -6.34
CA VAL A 155 -10.76 -19.20 -5.16
C VAL A 155 -10.21 -20.51 -4.68
N LEU A 156 -9.66 -20.52 -3.47
CA LEU A 156 -9.15 -21.72 -2.81
C LEU A 156 -10.27 -22.34 -1.98
N ASP A 157 -10.37 -23.66 -2.06
CA ASP A 157 -11.26 -24.42 -1.18
C ASP A 157 -10.72 -24.52 0.25
N LYS A 158 -11.42 -25.25 1.12
CA LYS A 158 -11.01 -25.40 2.52
C LYS A 158 -9.64 -26.07 2.66
N ASN A 159 -9.39 -27.14 1.91
CA ASN A 159 -8.16 -27.92 2.00
C ASN A 159 -6.98 -27.12 1.43
N GLU A 160 -7.16 -26.49 0.29
CA GLU A 160 -6.14 -25.60 -0.31
C GLU A 160 -5.81 -24.43 0.61
N THR A 161 -6.84 -23.85 1.25
CA THR A 161 -6.64 -22.76 2.21
C THR A 161 -5.87 -23.22 3.44
N GLU A 162 -6.18 -24.41 3.96
CA GLU A 162 -5.44 -25.01 5.09
C GLU A 162 -3.97 -25.24 4.74
N LEU A 163 -3.67 -25.74 3.54
CA LEU A 163 -2.30 -25.95 3.09
C LEU A 163 -1.46 -24.66 3.07
N VAL A 164 -2.04 -23.54 2.60
CA VAL A 164 -1.30 -22.28 2.48
C VAL A 164 -1.29 -21.44 3.77
N THR A 165 -2.28 -21.61 4.65
CA THR A 165 -2.37 -20.83 5.89
C THR A 165 -1.86 -21.59 7.12
N GLY A 166 -1.77 -22.91 7.05
CA GLY A 166 -1.51 -23.78 8.20
C GLY A 166 -2.70 -23.87 9.18
N SER A 167 -3.90 -23.43 8.80
CA SER A 167 -5.06 -23.39 9.70
C SER A 167 -6.31 -23.97 9.06
N SER A 168 -6.95 -24.92 9.76
CA SER A 168 -8.22 -25.54 9.36
C SER A 168 -9.46 -24.67 9.68
N SER A 169 -9.25 -23.47 10.25
CA SER A 169 -10.35 -22.59 10.71
C SER A 169 -11.10 -21.90 9.57
N PHE A 170 -10.53 -21.87 8.37
CA PHE A 170 -11.12 -21.18 7.23
C PHE A 170 -11.97 -22.11 6.36
N GLN A 171 -13.01 -21.56 5.74
CA GLN A 171 -13.92 -22.27 4.82
C GLN A 171 -13.45 -22.17 3.36
N GLY A 172 -12.46 -21.36 3.08
CA GLY A 172 -11.86 -21.06 1.80
C GLY A 172 -11.24 -19.68 1.78
N ALA A 173 -10.58 -19.32 0.69
CA ALA A 173 -9.93 -18.02 0.51
C ALA A 173 -10.01 -17.52 -0.93
N LEU A 174 -9.84 -16.21 -1.11
CA LEU A 174 -9.57 -15.57 -2.40
C LEU A 174 -8.10 -15.17 -2.44
N LEU A 175 -7.35 -15.78 -3.35
CA LEU A 175 -5.96 -15.43 -3.61
C LEU A 175 -5.88 -14.39 -4.73
N ASN A 176 -5.17 -13.29 -4.46
CA ASN A 176 -4.78 -12.30 -5.46
C ASN A 176 -3.26 -12.32 -5.61
N GLU A 177 -2.74 -12.91 -6.67
CA GLU A 177 -1.30 -13.07 -6.93
C GLU A 177 -0.61 -11.75 -7.33
N LYS A 178 -1.36 -10.73 -7.77
CA LYS A 178 -0.80 -9.40 -8.07
C LYS A 178 -0.48 -8.57 -6.83
N ALA A 179 -1.09 -8.92 -5.72
CA ALA A 179 -0.90 -8.29 -4.43
C ALA A 179 0.39 -8.75 -3.72
N GLY A 180 0.69 -8.18 -2.57
CA GLY A 180 1.85 -8.57 -1.77
C GLY A 180 1.97 -7.78 -0.49
N THR A 181 3.17 -7.81 0.10
CA THR A 181 3.48 -7.13 1.35
C THR A 181 4.76 -6.33 1.26
N ILE A 182 4.88 -5.30 2.08
CA ILE A 182 6.06 -4.46 2.22
C ILE A 182 6.25 -4.08 3.70
N ASN A 183 7.45 -3.63 4.07
CA ASN A 183 7.61 -2.79 5.25
C ASN A 183 7.14 -1.37 4.88
N PRO A 184 6.00 -0.89 5.41
CA PRO A 184 5.39 0.37 4.97
C PRO A 184 6.21 1.60 5.35
N LEU A 185 6.95 1.55 6.47
CA LEU A 185 7.83 2.64 6.88
C LEU A 185 9.03 2.74 5.94
N SER A 186 9.70 1.62 5.65
CA SER A 186 10.81 1.59 4.71
C SER A 186 10.39 2.07 3.32
N TYR A 187 9.21 1.67 2.84
CA TYR A 187 8.71 2.15 1.55
C TYR A 187 8.53 3.68 1.54
N CYS A 188 7.97 4.24 2.62
CA CYS A 188 7.79 5.70 2.74
C CYS A 188 9.13 6.45 2.79
N LEU A 189 10.07 5.95 3.59
CA LEU A 189 11.43 6.51 3.71
C LEU A 189 12.19 6.41 2.38
N GLY A 190 12.06 5.29 1.68
CA GLY A 190 12.67 5.07 0.38
C GLY A 190 12.15 6.04 -0.69
N LEU A 191 10.83 6.27 -0.74
CA LEU A 191 10.25 7.29 -1.64
C LEU A 191 10.81 8.69 -1.35
N ALA A 192 10.89 9.07 -0.07
CA ALA A 192 11.42 10.37 0.32
C ALA A 192 12.93 10.49 0.01
N ARG A 193 13.72 9.43 0.21
CA ARG A 193 15.15 9.40 -0.15
C ARG A 193 15.37 9.61 -1.64
N VAL A 194 14.55 8.97 -2.48
CA VAL A 194 14.73 9.07 -3.94
C VAL A 194 14.30 10.44 -4.46
N ALA A 195 13.43 11.14 -3.74
CA ALA A 195 13.03 12.51 -4.09
C ALA A 195 14.05 13.59 -3.71
N GLN A 196 15.12 13.24 -2.97
CA GLN A 196 16.26 14.13 -2.65
C GLN A 196 17.22 14.25 -3.84
#